data_be0fae3f9ab1a40d8e4113cdef2635bb
#
_entry.id   be0fae3f9ab1a40d8e4113cdef2635bb
#
_cell.length_a   1.000
_cell.length_b   1.000
_cell.length_c   1.000
_cell.angle_alpha   90.00
_cell.angle_beta   90.00
_cell.angle_gamma   90.00
#
_symmetry.space_group_name_H-M   'P 1'
#
loop_
_entity.id
_entity.type
_entity.pdbx_description
1 polymer ?
#
loop_
_entity_poly.entity_id
_entity_poly.type
_entity_poly.pdbx_seq_one_letter_code
_entity_poly.pdbx_strand_id
1 'polypeptide(L)'
;MSAKRLRLQNRFYDWIRSKRARRAVDEPSVSGGFDSLRGHKYCLVVTFKRDGSGVPTPVWFGLDDDGRLFFRTGAEVAKVQRIQNERRVLVAACTVRGKPLGPSIEATARVLGRERKEHAEAAIQSNYGLGRRLYESAADAVGGGEVYVEVAPLEAAA
;
A
#
# COMPACT_ATOMS: atom_id res chain seq x y z
N MET A 1 -13.41 1.44 -18.87
CA MET A 1 -12.56 2.65 -18.80
C MET A 1 -11.53 2.64 -19.92
N SER A 2 -11.38 3.74 -20.64
CA SER A 2 -10.40 3.81 -21.73
C SER A 2 -8.99 3.86 -21.18
N ALA A 3 -8.03 3.17 -21.84
CA ALA A 3 -6.61 3.16 -21.48
C ALA A 3 -6.00 4.57 -21.34
N LYS A 4 -6.56 5.56 -22.02
CA LYS A 4 -6.18 6.98 -21.89
C LYS A 4 -6.52 7.58 -20.53
N ARG A 5 -7.69 7.24 -19.94
CA ARG A 5 -8.07 7.72 -18.61
C ARG A 5 -7.17 7.14 -17.52
N LEU A 6 -6.83 5.86 -17.62
CA LEU A 6 -5.91 5.21 -16.67
C LEU A 6 -4.51 5.85 -16.73
N ARG A 7 -4.02 6.19 -17.92
CA ARG A 7 -2.72 6.85 -18.08
C ARG A 7 -2.70 8.28 -17.53
N LEU A 8 -3.80 9.04 -17.70
CA LEU A 8 -3.91 10.39 -17.14
C LEU A 8 -3.97 10.36 -15.60
N GLN A 9 -4.74 9.43 -15.05
CA GLN A 9 -4.88 9.24 -13.62
C GLN A 9 -3.54 8.82 -12.97
N ASN A 10 -2.81 7.92 -13.60
CA ASN A 10 -1.48 7.52 -13.16
C ASN A 10 -0.47 8.69 -13.22
N ARG A 11 -0.51 9.52 -14.26
CA ARG A 11 0.34 10.72 -14.36
C ARG A 11 0.01 11.76 -13.30
N PHE A 12 -1.27 11.94 -12.97
CA PHE A 12 -1.69 12.85 -11.91
C PHE A 12 -1.19 12.38 -10.54
N TYR A 13 -1.34 11.09 -10.22
CA TYR A 13 -0.81 10.51 -8.99
C TYR A 13 0.72 10.56 -8.94
N ASP A 14 1.40 10.38 -10.06
CA ASP A 14 2.85 10.52 -10.14
C ASP A 14 3.28 11.96 -9.88
N TRP A 15 2.53 12.93 -10.35
CA TRP A 15 2.83 14.35 -10.15
C TRP A 15 2.64 14.80 -8.71
N ILE A 16 1.59 14.35 -8.03
CA ILE A 16 1.34 14.71 -6.62
C ILE A 16 2.21 13.92 -5.64
N ARG A 17 2.84 12.86 -6.10
CA ARG A 17 3.73 12.06 -5.27
C ARG A 17 4.97 12.89 -4.89
N SER A 18 5.32 12.87 -3.62
CA SER A 18 6.55 13.53 -3.16
C SER A 18 7.77 12.93 -3.87
N LYS A 19 8.68 13.77 -4.37
CA LYS A 19 9.97 13.31 -4.89
C LYS A 19 10.76 12.52 -3.84
N ARG A 20 10.53 12.79 -2.56
CA ARG A 20 11.15 12.07 -1.43
C ARG A 20 10.66 10.64 -1.26
N ALA A 21 9.53 10.28 -1.90
CA ALA A 21 9.03 8.90 -1.87
C ALA A 21 10.07 7.89 -2.40
N ARG A 22 10.93 8.31 -3.33
CA ARG A 22 12.00 7.46 -3.84
C ARG A 22 13.03 7.06 -2.79
N ARG A 23 13.18 7.81 -1.71
CA ARG A 23 14.05 7.42 -0.59
C ARG A 23 13.66 6.04 -0.02
N ALA A 24 12.38 5.70 -0.04
CA ALA A 24 11.92 4.38 0.39
C ALA A 24 12.46 3.23 -0.48
N VAL A 25 12.88 3.54 -1.70
CA VAL A 25 13.49 2.57 -2.63
C VAL A 25 15.01 2.59 -2.55
N ASP A 26 15.58 3.79 -2.45
CA ASP A 26 17.02 4.02 -2.60
C ASP A 26 17.80 3.82 -1.29
N GLU A 27 17.15 4.01 -0.14
CA GLU A 27 17.75 3.80 1.18
C GLU A 27 17.66 2.33 1.61
N PRO A 28 18.60 1.85 2.44
CA PRO A 28 18.56 0.48 2.95
C PRO A 28 17.26 0.17 3.68
N SER A 29 16.69 -0.99 3.43
CA SER A 29 15.52 -1.51 4.12
C SER A 29 15.92 -2.28 5.38
N VAL A 30 14.96 -2.46 6.27
CA VAL A 30 15.13 -3.20 7.52
C VAL A 30 14.17 -4.38 7.59
N SER A 31 14.50 -5.37 8.39
CA SER A 31 13.59 -6.47 8.74
C SER A 31 12.85 -6.13 10.03
N GLY A 32 11.67 -6.70 10.22
CA GLY A 32 10.90 -6.57 11.45
C GLY A 32 9.42 -6.41 11.21
N GLY A 33 8.66 -6.23 12.28
CA GLY A 33 7.22 -6.03 12.24
C GLY A 33 6.84 -4.59 11.87
N PHE A 34 5.54 -4.35 11.84
CA PHE A 34 4.97 -3.06 11.43
C PHE A 34 4.60 -2.12 12.60
N ASP A 35 5.18 -2.32 13.77
CA ASP A 35 4.85 -1.49 14.96
C ASP A 35 5.14 -0.01 14.75
N SER A 36 6.16 0.32 13.97
CA SER A 36 6.48 1.70 13.60
C SER A 36 5.42 2.39 12.75
N LEU A 37 4.50 1.63 12.15
CA LEU A 37 3.39 2.16 11.35
C LEU A 37 2.17 2.54 12.21
N ARG A 38 2.11 2.11 13.46
CA ARG A 38 0.97 2.39 14.34
C ARG A 38 0.81 3.89 14.56
N GLY A 39 -0.44 4.37 14.48
CA GLY A 39 -0.77 5.79 14.62
C GLY A 39 -0.62 6.62 13.34
N HIS A 40 -0.02 6.07 12.29
CA HIS A 40 0.05 6.72 10.99
C HIS A 40 -1.18 6.40 10.13
N LYS A 41 -1.58 7.34 9.28
CA LYS A 41 -2.76 7.19 8.39
C LYS A 41 -2.37 6.71 7.00
N TYR A 42 -1.13 6.89 6.61
CA TYR A 42 -0.62 6.52 5.30
C TYR A 42 0.65 5.71 5.42
N CYS A 43 0.80 4.74 4.54
CA CYS A 43 2.09 4.08 4.34
C CYS A 43 2.45 4.06 2.85
N LEU A 44 3.74 4.09 2.56
CA LEU A 44 4.25 3.76 1.24
C LEU A 44 4.27 2.26 1.10
N VAL A 45 3.73 1.77 -0.01
CA VAL A 45 3.97 0.41 -0.48
C VAL A 45 4.82 0.50 -1.75
N VAL A 46 6.03 0.00 -1.69
CA VAL A 46 6.92 -0.10 -2.85
C VAL A 46 6.70 -1.46 -3.50
N THR A 47 6.21 -1.45 -4.72
CA THR A 47 6.07 -2.65 -5.55
C THR A 47 7.12 -2.64 -6.65
N PHE A 48 7.49 -3.79 -7.19
CA PHE A 48 8.61 -3.92 -8.11
C PHE A 48 8.15 -4.30 -9.51
N LYS A 49 8.71 -3.60 -10.51
CA LYS A 49 8.59 -3.94 -11.92
C LYS A 49 9.45 -5.17 -12.26
N ARG A 50 9.23 -5.75 -13.42
CA ARG A 50 10.01 -6.90 -13.91
C ARG A 50 11.50 -6.60 -14.07
N ASP A 51 11.87 -5.34 -14.32
CA ASP A 51 13.27 -4.90 -14.38
C ASP A 51 13.91 -4.66 -13.00
N GLY A 52 13.17 -4.90 -11.91
CA GLY A 52 13.61 -4.72 -10.53
C GLY A 52 13.45 -3.31 -9.99
N SER A 53 13.00 -2.35 -10.79
CA SER A 53 12.78 -0.98 -10.29
C SER A 53 11.58 -0.88 -9.38
N GLY A 54 11.73 -0.18 -8.24
CA GLY A 54 10.68 0.03 -7.25
C GLY A 54 9.76 1.19 -7.60
N VAL A 55 8.45 1.02 -7.34
CA VAL A 55 7.42 2.05 -7.52
C VAL A 55 6.74 2.30 -6.18
N PRO A 56 7.07 3.39 -5.48
CA PRO A 56 6.44 3.75 -4.23
C PRO A 56 5.05 4.35 -4.46
N THR A 57 4.07 3.92 -3.68
CA THR A 57 2.70 4.45 -3.72
C THR A 57 2.17 4.64 -2.31
N PRO A 58 1.71 5.85 -1.93
CA PRO A 58 1.04 6.05 -0.65
C PRO A 58 -0.34 5.40 -0.67
N VAL A 59 -0.69 4.69 0.38
CA VAL A 59 -1.98 4.04 0.55
C VAL A 59 -2.53 4.26 1.95
N TRP A 60 -3.85 4.20 2.09
CA TRP A 60 -4.52 4.05 3.36
C TRP A 60 -4.43 2.60 3.80
N PHE A 61 -4.19 2.37 5.06
CA PHE A 61 -3.92 1.03 5.56
C PHE A 61 -4.50 0.81 6.96
N GLY A 62 -4.54 -0.43 7.38
CA GLY A 62 -4.78 -0.83 8.77
C GLY A 62 -3.97 -2.06 9.12
N LEU A 63 -3.77 -2.26 10.41
CA LEU A 63 -3.12 -3.44 10.96
C LEU A 63 -4.17 -4.28 11.69
N ASP A 64 -4.10 -5.60 11.56
CA ASP A 64 -4.86 -6.50 12.40
C ASP A 64 -4.14 -6.84 13.71
N ASP A 65 -4.76 -7.66 14.55
CA ASP A 65 -4.20 -8.05 15.85
C ASP A 65 -2.93 -8.90 15.73
N ASP A 66 -2.75 -9.57 14.58
CA ASP A 66 -1.55 -10.35 14.28
C ASP A 66 -0.41 -9.50 13.70
N GLY A 67 -0.63 -8.19 13.54
CA GLY A 67 0.36 -7.27 13.00
C GLY A 67 0.52 -7.32 11.49
N ARG A 68 -0.45 -7.90 10.78
CA ARG A 68 -0.50 -7.88 9.32
C ARG A 68 -1.14 -6.59 8.83
N LEU A 69 -0.64 -6.09 7.73
CA LEU A 69 -1.10 -4.85 7.12
C LEU A 69 -2.06 -5.16 5.97
N PHE A 70 -3.11 -4.36 5.89
CA PHE A 70 -4.11 -4.46 4.82
C PHE A 70 -4.31 -3.09 4.17
N PHE A 71 -4.49 -3.10 2.86
CA PHE A 71 -4.94 -1.92 2.13
C PHE A 71 -5.88 -2.32 0.99
N ARG A 72 -6.66 -1.35 0.53
CA ARG A 72 -7.62 -1.51 -0.56
C ARG A 72 -7.14 -0.74 -1.78
N THR A 73 -7.32 -1.30 -2.97
CA THR A 73 -6.93 -0.66 -4.22
C THR A 73 -7.83 -1.14 -5.38
N GLY A 74 -7.83 -0.41 -6.48
CA GLY A 74 -8.53 -0.84 -7.67
C GLY A 74 -7.93 -2.12 -8.26
N ALA A 75 -8.77 -3.03 -8.73
CA ALA A 75 -8.34 -4.33 -9.26
C ALA A 75 -7.46 -4.22 -10.52
N GLU A 76 -7.66 -3.18 -11.32
CA GLU A 76 -6.97 -2.99 -12.60
C GLU A 76 -5.73 -2.09 -12.53
N VAL A 77 -5.35 -1.62 -11.33
CA VAL A 77 -4.17 -0.75 -11.21
C VAL A 77 -2.88 -1.56 -11.34
N ALA A 78 -1.85 -0.93 -11.89
CA ALA A 78 -0.55 -1.56 -12.14
C ALA A 78 0.11 -2.16 -10.89
N LYS A 79 -0.16 -1.59 -9.72
CA LYS A 79 0.29 -2.09 -8.42
C LYS A 79 -0.13 -3.53 -8.17
N VAL A 80 -1.38 -3.87 -8.48
CA VAL A 80 -1.91 -5.24 -8.32
C VAL A 80 -1.15 -6.22 -9.21
N GLN A 81 -0.94 -5.86 -10.47
CA GLN A 81 -0.16 -6.71 -11.40
C GLN A 81 1.28 -6.90 -10.92
N ARG A 82 1.91 -5.84 -10.40
CA ARG A 82 3.27 -5.95 -9.86
C ARG A 82 3.33 -6.90 -8.67
N ILE A 83 2.38 -6.84 -7.75
CA ILE A 83 2.29 -7.76 -6.60
C ILE A 83 2.07 -9.20 -7.04
N GLN A 84 1.25 -9.43 -8.05
CA GLN A 84 1.01 -10.78 -8.59
C GLN A 84 2.26 -11.37 -9.26
N ASN A 85 3.08 -10.53 -9.89
CA ASN A 85 4.32 -10.96 -10.53
C ASN A 85 5.48 -11.10 -9.54
N GLU A 86 5.58 -10.19 -8.58
CA GLU A 86 6.63 -10.15 -7.55
C GLU A 86 6.00 -9.79 -6.21
N ARG A 87 5.96 -10.76 -5.30
CA ARG A 87 5.32 -10.61 -3.99
C ARG A 87 6.13 -9.78 -3.01
N ARG A 88 7.42 -9.63 -3.23
CA ARG A 88 8.26 -8.76 -2.40
C ARG A 88 7.79 -7.32 -2.50
N VAL A 89 7.66 -6.68 -1.36
CA VAL A 89 7.33 -5.25 -1.24
C VAL A 89 8.16 -4.62 -0.14
N LEU A 90 8.24 -3.30 -0.14
CA LEU A 90 8.75 -2.52 0.99
C LEU A 90 7.60 -1.68 1.53
N VAL A 91 7.57 -1.47 2.85
CA VAL A 91 6.55 -0.67 3.51
C VAL A 91 7.20 0.34 4.44
N ALA A 92 6.80 1.59 4.37
CA ALA A 92 7.25 2.65 5.27
C ALA A 92 6.10 3.56 5.67
N ALA A 93 6.08 4.04 6.92
CA ALA A 93 5.19 5.12 7.29
C ALA A 93 5.47 6.36 6.43
N CYS A 94 4.44 7.07 6.01
CA CYS A 94 4.61 8.24 5.17
C CYS A 94 3.55 9.32 5.39
N THR A 95 3.80 10.49 4.81
CA THR A 95 2.79 11.55 4.67
C THR A 95 1.81 11.21 3.55
N VAL A 96 0.71 11.96 3.46
CA VAL A 96 -0.29 11.82 2.38
C VAL A 96 0.33 11.89 0.98
N ARG A 97 1.42 12.63 0.81
CA ARG A 97 2.15 12.77 -0.45
C ARG A 97 3.28 11.76 -0.63
N GLY A 98 3.43 10.83 0.29
CA GLY A 98 4.41 9.76 0.20
C GLY A 98 5.82 10.11 0.67
N LYS A 99 5.99 11.15 1.48
CA LYS A 99 7.28 11.40 2.14
C LYS A 99 7.50 10.36 3.23
N PRO A 100 8.57 9.54 3.18
CA PRO A 100 8.87 8.57 4.22
C PRO A 100 9.09 9.24 5.59
N LEU A 101 8.50 8.64 6.62
CA LEU A 101 8.64 9.05 8.01
C LEU A 101 9.45 8.05 8.84
N GLY A 102 9.99 7.03 8.22
CA GLY A 102 10.80 6.00 8.84
C GLY A 102 11.43 5.10 7.78
N PRO A 103 12.22 4.09 8.18
CA PRO A 103 12.85 3.16 7.25
C PRO A 103 11.83 2.28 6.56
N SER A 104 12.18 1.81 5.36
CA SER A 104 11.40 0.82 4.64
C SER A 104 11.58 -0.56 5.27
N ILE A 105 10.49 -1.28 5.44
CA ILE A 105 10.45 -2.61 6.04
C ILE A 105 10.22 -3.63 4.94
N GLU A 106 11.05 -4.66 4.89
CA GLU A 106 10.93 -5.79 3.97
C GLU A 106 9.67 -6.60 4.29
N ALA A 107 8.89 -6.89 3.28
CA ALA A 107 7.63 -7.60 3.43
C ALA A 107 7.23 -8.38 2.18
N THR A 108 6.20 -9.21 2.32
CA THR A 108 5.54 -9.88 1.20
C THR A 108 4.08 -9.50 1.13
N ALA A 109 3.56 -9.33 -0.07
CA ALA A 109 2.17 -8.96 -0.32
C ALA A 109 1.45 -10.04 -1.11
N ARG A 110 0.14 -10.16 -0.88
CA ARG A 110 -0.75 -10.99 -1.69
C ARG A 110 -2.10 -10.33 -1.87
N VAL A 111 -2.68 -10.51 -3.04
CA VAL A 111 -4.05 -10.10 -3.33
C VAL A 111 -5.00 -11.12 -2.69
N LEU A 112 -5.96 -10.64 -1.92
CA LEU A 112 -6.88 -11.49 -1.19
C LEU A 112 -8.09 -11.89 -2.05
N GLY A 113 -8.62 -13.08 -1.77
CA GLY A 113 -9.93 -13.50 -2.25
C GLY A 113 -11.08 -12.87 -1.46
N ARG A 114 -12.31 -13.13 -1.93
CA ARG A 114 -13.52 -12.54 -1.32
C ARG A 114 -13.75 -12.98 0.12
N GLU A 115 -13.31 -14.18 0.50
CA GLU A 115 -13.45 -14.74 1.84
C GLU A 115 -12.71 -13.96 2.92
N ARG A 116 -11.71 -13.16 2.54
CA ARG A 116 -10.90 -12.36 3.46
C ARG A 116 -11.27 -10.87 3.46
N LYS A 117 -12.25 -10.49 2.64
CA LYS A 117 -12.65 -9.09 2.46
C LYS A 117 -13.07 -8.41 3.76
N GLU A 118 -13.94 -9.05 4.54
CA GLU A 118 -14.46 -8.48 5.78
C GLU A 118 -13.36 -8.27 6.82
N HIS A 119 -12.46 -9.22 6.95
CA HIS A 119 -11.32 -9.10 7.85
C HIS A 119 -10.40 -7.93 7.45
N ALA A 120 -10.07 -7.83 6.18
CA ALA A 120 -9.25 -6.75 5.65
C ALA A 120 -9.90 -5.38 5.86
N GLU A 121 -11.19 -5.27 5.57
CA GLU A 121 -11.94 -4.02 5.75
C GLU A 121 -12.00 -3.60 7.22
N ALA A 122 -12.23 -4.53 8.14
CA ALA A 122 -12.23 -4.26 9.57
C ALA A 122 -10.86 -3.74 10.05
N ALA A 123 -9.78 -4.33 9.59
CA ALA A 123 -8.43 -3.89 9.91
C ALA A 123 -8.16 -2.46 9.41
N ILE A 124 -8.56 -2.15 8.17
CA ILE A 124 -8.40 -0.81 7.60
C ILE A 124 -9.24 0.21 8.38
N GLN A 125 -10.51 -0.08 8.64
CA GLN A 125 -11.41 0.82 9.35
C GLN A 125 -10.94 1.10 10.78
N SER A 126 -10.31 0.14 11.44
CA SER A 126 -9.79 0.32 12.82
C SER A 126 -8.75 1.44 12.91
N ASN A 127 -8.08 1.77 11.82
CA ASN A 127 -7.07 2.83 11.77
C ASN A 127 -7.66 4.23 11.58
N TYR A 128 -8.92 4.35 11.20
CA TYR A 128 -9.48 5.65 10.79
C TYR A 128 -10.49 6.25 11.77
N GLY A 129 -11.10 5.49 12.67
CA GLY A 129 -12.02 6.01 13.68
C GLY A 129 -13.01 7.03 13.11
N LEU A 130 -12.94 8.30 13.56
CA LEU A 130 -13.73 9.40 13.07
C LEU A 130 -13.41 9.85 11.63
N GLY A 131 -12.26 9.44 11.08
CA GLY A 131 -11.88 9.67 9.69
C GLY A 131 -12.50 8.72 8.67
N ARG A 132 -13.39 7.83 9.11
CA ARG A 132 -14.04 6.79 8.29
C ARG A 132 -14.72 7.36 7.04
N ARG A 133 -15.39 8.51 7.16
CA ARG A 133 -16.08 9.15 6.02
C ARG A 133 -15.11 9.55 4.90
N LEU A 134 -13.92 10.02 5.24
CA LEU A 134 -12.91 10.38 4.24
C LEU A 134 -12.37 9.13 3.52
N TYR A 135 -12.19 8.04 4.26
CA TYR A 135 -11.81 6.75 3.69
C TYR A 135 -12.87 6.21 2.72
N GLU A 136 -14.13 6.23 3.13
CA GLU A 136 -15.25 5.79 2.31
C GLU A 136 -15.36 6.62 1.01
N SER A 137 -15.23 7.95 1.10
CA SER A 137 -15.24 8.84 -0.08
C SER A 137 -14.09 8.55 -1.05
N ALA A 138 -12.89 8.29 -0.53
CA ALA A 138 -11.73 7.95 -1.36
C ALA A 138 -11.91 6.59 -2.05
N ALA A 139 -12.61 5.67 -1.39
CA ALA A 139 -12.91 4.35 -1.93
C ALA A 139 -13.92 4.38 -3.07
N ASP A 140 -14.97 5.17 -2.93
CA ASP A 140 -16.02 5.34 -3.94
C ASP A 140 -15.49 5.99 -5.24
N ALA A 141 -14.38 6.71 -5.15
CA ALA A 141 -13.74 7.32 -6.31
C ALA A 141 -13.00 6.32 -7.22
N VAL A 142 -12.77 5.08 -6.74
CA VAL A 142 -12.11 4.03 -7.51
C VAL A 142 -13.15 3.20 -8.28
N GLY A 143 -13.48 3.63 -9.50
CA GLY A 143 -14.32 2.82 -10.39
C GLY A 143 -13.59 1.57 -10.90
N GLY A 144 -14.31 0.46 -11.11
CA GLY A 144 -13.77 -0.73 -11.77
C GLY A 144 -13.53 -1.97 -10.88
N GLY A 145 -14.12 -2.02 -9.71
CA GLY A 145 -13.93 -3.11 -8.74
C GLY A 145 -12.72 -2.88 -7.84
N GLU A 146 -12.81 -3.43 -6.66
CA GLU A 146 -11.79 -3.28 -5.62
C GLU A 146 -11.24 -4.63 -5.20
N VAL A 147 -9.96 -4.63 -4.86
CA VAL A 147 -9.29 -5.77 -4.24
C VAL A 147 -8.62 -5.31 -2.95
N TYR A 148 -8.46 -6.26 -2.04
CA TYR A 148 -7.72 -6.10 -0.80
C TYR A 148 -6.39 -6.81 -0.93
N VAL A 149 -5.36 -6.19 -0.35
CA VAL A 149 -4.01 -6.73 -0.31
C VAL A 149 -3.61 -6.91 1.15
N GLU A 150 -3.12 -8.10 1.47
CA GLU A 150 -2.48 -8.40 2.74
C GLU A 150 -0.98 -8.31 2.59
N VAL A 151 -0.34 -7.62 3.51
CA VAL A 151 1.12 -7.50 3.59
C VAL A 151 1.59 -8.07 4.92
N ALA A 152 2.49 -9.04 4.87
CA ALA A 152 3.11 -9.63 6.04
C ALA A 152 4.59 -9.25 6.11
N PRO A 153 5.12 -8.87 7.28
CA PRO A 153 6.55 -8.64 7.41
C PRO A 153 7.32 -9.94 7.13
N LEU A 154 8.51 -9.82 6.56
CA LEU A 154 9.39 -10.97 6.50
C LEU A 154 9.80 -11.32 7.93
N GLU A 155 9.59 -12.59 8.31
CA GLU A 155 10.11 -13.09 9.57
C GLU A 155 11.64 -12.98 9.51
N ALA A 156 12.23 -12.43 10.57
CA ALA A 156 13.68 -12.44 10.69
C ALA A 156 14.13 -13.89 10.61
N ALA A 157 15.08 -14.20 9.72
CA ALA A 157 15.68 -15.53 9.65
C ALA A 157 16.20 -15.92 11.06
N ALA A 158 15.65 -16.99 11.58
CA ALA A 158 16.05 -17.51 12.88
C ALA A 158 17.52 -17.95 12.85
#